data_af096516737281361a0e5b845b4cb6ab
#
_entry.id   af096516737281361a0e5b845b4cb6ab
#
_cell.length_a   1.000
_cell.length_b   1.000
_cell.length_c   1.000
_cell.angle_alpha   90.00
_cell.angle_beta   90.00
_cell.angle_gamma   90.00
#
_symmetry.space_group_name_H-M   'P 1'
#
loop_
_entity.id
_entity.type
_entity.pdbx_description
1 polymer ?
#
loop_
_entity_poly.entity_id
_entity_poly.type
_entity_poly.pdbx_seq_one_letter_code
_entity_poly.pdbx_strand_id
1 'polypeptide(L)'
;MMKQKKHFDKETLMGCLIASLVLVSSIHFAFGVTKGFDKNLLPSASLELLPIPSAGSVSFEVDSLNVIQDNQHALDPIFRLLDSLRSGKDTVLTIVHLGDSHLQAGYNTGKIMRLMQHDFGNAGRGWISPLKLSKTNEPDDYFIRSENNSWVSGRITQSAPKCLIGPGGIGIQANLHTVNLDVSIAPNNGMGYSFNKAILYRHPQAAFLQPSDPDHRMVALKGADTTDPALVADTFCLPKLTDVLSLKGAADKVDSTNTGSSDAFMNTFYGLSLTNGNPGVLYHSIGVNGALYENYTKESYVRQLALLKPTLLIISLGTNESFGRNFNKADFEKQIDRFVTMLKTYMPETTLMLTTPAECYKRTRVKKKRVYVRNTRTEQVAQTIVNYAREKGIACWDLFSATGADGSCKSWYKAGLFGKDRVHFTVEGYKEQGTLFYKAFIKKYNNHLEQNGNL
;
A
#
# COMPACT_ATOMS: atom_id res chain seq x y z
N MET A 1 -41.40 -42.99 -26.55
CA MET A 1 -41.01 -42.31 -27.79
C MET A 1 -39.57 -41.87 -27.69
N MET A 2 -38.79 -42.17 -28.72
CA MET A 2 -37.35 -42.42 -28.75
C MET A 2 -36.45 -41.24 -28.42
N LYS A 3 -35.42 -41.49 -27.58
CA LYS A 3 -34.23 -40.67 -27.41
C LYS A 3 -33.28 -40.84 -28.61
N GLN A 4 -32.95 -39.81 -29.31
CA GLN A 4 -31.80 -39.78 -30.24
C GLN A 4 -30.55 -39.31 -29.51
N LYS A 5 -29.56 -40.20 -29.36
CA LYS A 5 -28.16 -39.91 -29.01
C LYS A 5 -27.43 -39.41 -30.25
N LYS A 6 -26.85 -38.23 -30.21
CA LYS A 6 -25.84 -37.80 -31.22
C LYS A 6 -24.47 -38.32 -30.77
N HIS A 7 -23.88 -39.17 -31.58
CA HIS A 7 -22.46 -39.54 -31.53
C HIS A 7 -21.62 -38.36 -32.00
N PHE A 8 -20.64 -37.98 -31.23
CA PHE A 8 -19.56 -37.05 -31.67
C PHE A 8 -18.33 -37.93 -31.97
N ASP A 9 -17.82 -37.73 -33.17
CA ASP A 9 -16.75 -38.50 -33.79
C ASP A 9 -15.37 -38.13 -33.18
N LYS A 10 -14.57 -39.15 -32.88
CA LYS A 10 -13.27 -39.04 -32.21
C LYS A 10 -12.12 -38.51 -33.10
N GLU A 11 -12.36 -38.31 -34.37
CA GLU A 11 -11.31 -37.89 -35.31
C GLU A 11 -11.12 -36.38 -35.41
N THR A 12 -12.06 -35.55 -34.94
CA THR A 12 -11.95 -34.08 -34.96
C THR A 12 -11.18 -33.52 -33.77
N LEU A 13 -10.87 -34.35 -32.74
CA LEU A 13 -10.14 -33.89 -31.55
C LEU A 13 -8.61 -34.07 -31.67
N MET A 14 -8.13 -34.81 -32.68
CA MET A 14 -6.71 -35.08 -32.85
C MET A 14 -6.00 -34.11 -33.80
N GLY A 15 -6.75 -33.29 -34.54
CA GLY A 15 -6.23 -32.26 -35.46
C GLY A 15 -5.82 -30.94 -34.79
N CYS A 16 -6.35 -30.62 -33.60
CA CYS A 16 -6.04 -29.37 -32.87
C CYS A 16 -4.90 -29.50 -31.85
N LEU A 17 -4.41 -30.72 -31.56
CA LEU A 17 -3.32 -30.93 -30.58
C LEU A 17 -1.93 -31.01 -31.21
N ILE A 18 -1.82 -31.06 -32.52
CA ILE A 18 -0.52 -31.18 -33.24
C ILE A 18 -0.02 -29.79 -33.71
N ALA A 19 -0.88 -28.78 -33.80
CA ALA A 19 -0.50 -27.41 -34.18
C ALA A 19 0.08 -26.56 -33.01
N SER A 20 -0.03 -27.04 -31.76
CA SER A 20 0.47 -26.30 -30.58
C SER A 20 1.82 -26.78 -30.04
N LEU A 21 2.43 -27.83 -30.64
CA LEU A 21 3.67 -28.44 -30.14
C LEU A 21 4.92 -28.15 -31.01
N VAL A 22 4.81 -27.33 -32.03
CA VAL A 22 5.96 -27.02 -32.94
C VAL A 22 6.53 -25.61 -32.74
N LEU A 23 6.01 -24.83 -31.80
CA LEU A 23 6.52 -23.45 -31.54
C LEU A 23 7.20 -23.24 -30.19
N VAL A 24 7.59 -24.30 -29.47
CA VAL A 24 8.27 -24.17 -28.15
C VAL A 24 9.66 -24.82 -28.11
N SER A 25 10.22 -25.26 -29.24
CA SER A 25 11.52 -25.95 -29.27
C SER A 25 12.65 -25.19 -29.96
N SER A 26 12.73 -23.88 -29.86
CA SER A 26 13.84 -23.12 -30.45
C SER A 26 14.29 -21.89 -29.64
N ILE A 27 14.35 -21.95 -28.31
CA ILE A 27 15.15 -21.01 -27.50
C ILE A 27 15.68 -21.74 -26.26
N HIS A 28 16.66 -22.64 -26.47
CA HIS A 28 17.56 -23.09 -25.43
C HIS A 28 18.93 -23.26 -26.08
N PHE A 29 19.71 -22.21 -26.15
CA PHE A 29 21.19 -22.27 -26.09
C PHE A 29 21.78 -20.86 -25.88
N ALA A 30 22.73 -20.82 -24.99
CA ALA A 30 23.66 -19.72 -24.71
C ALA A 30 23.14 -18.63 -23.73
N PHE A 31 23.63 -18.70 -22.48
CA PHE A 31 24.59 -17.73 -21.97
C PHE A 31 25.09 -18.16 -20.59
N GLY A 32 26.17 -18.96 -20.64
CA GLY A 32 27.11 -18.91 -19.53
C GLY A 32 28.18 -17.89 -19.93
N VAL A 33 28.21 -16.72 -19.32
CA VAL A 33 29.41 -15.88 -19.20
C VAL A 33 29.18 -14.93 -18.00
N THR A 34 29.89 -15.18 -16.93
CA THR A 34 30.28 -14.18 -15.96
C THR A 34 31.08 -13.09 -16.65
N LYS A 35 30.51 -11.92 -16.89
CA LYS A 35 31.24 -10.68 -17.19
C LYS A 35 30.61 -9.54 -16.44
N GLY A 36 31.48 -8.75 -15.81
CA GLY A 36 31.16 -7.62 -14.98
C GLY A 36 30.15 -6.65 -15.62
N PHE A 37 29.35 -6.06 -14.78
CA PHE A 37 28.44 -4.98 -15.13
C PHE A 37 29.28 -3.82 -15.73
N ASP A 38 29.09 -3.58 -17.01
CA ASP A 38 29.69 -2.45 -17.71
C ASP A 38 28.94 -1.18 -17.32
N LYS A 39 29.55 -0.33 -16.50
CA LYS A 39 28.99 0.91 -15.96
C LYS A 39 28.69 1.99 -17.01
N ASN A 40 28.91 1.72 -18.30
CA ASN A 40 28.84 2.70 -19.37
C ASN A 40 27.59 2.58 -20.27
N LEU A 41 26.58 1.82 -19.86
CA LEU A 41 25.32 1.67 -20.61
C LEU A 41 24.11 2.30 -19.87
N LEU A 42 24.32 3.44 -19.22
CA LEU A 42 23.20 4.34 -18.92
C LEU A 42 23.23 5.44 -19.99
N PRO A 43 22.24 5.49 -20.88
CA PRO A 43 22.12 6.67 -21.73
C PRO A 43 21.84 7.86 -20.82
N SER A 44 22.63 8.93 -20.95
CA SER A 44 22.24 10.28 -20.56
C SER A 44 21.08 10.70 -21.46
N ALA A 45 19.92 10.10 -21.25
CA ALA A 45 18.70 10.51 -21.90
C ALA A 45 18.08 11.57 -21.01
N SER A 46 18.02 12.80 -21.51
CA SER A 46 16.96 13.73 -21.17
C SER A 46 15.67 12.92 -20.93
N LEU A 47 15.03 13.09 -19.77
CA LEU A 47 13.76 12.47 -19.43
C LEU A 47 12.70 12.97 -20.41
N GLU A 48 12.65 12.41 -21.61
CA GLU A 48 11.40 12.31 -22.32
C GLU A 48 10.57 11.30 -21.52
N LEU A 49 9.64 11.83 -20.73
CA LEU A 49 8.56 11.05 -20.12
C LEU A 49 7.98 10.18 -21.23
N LEU A 50 8.27 8.87 -21.19
CA LEU A 50 7.64 7.93 -22.11
C LEU A 50 6.14 8.18 -22.01
N PRO A 51 5.46 8.44 -23.14
CA PRO A 51 4.03 8.67 -23.10
C PRO A 51 3.38 7.47 -22.46
N ILE A 52 2.75 7.67 -21.29
CA ILE A 52 1.92 6.65 -20.64
C ILE A 52 0.88 6.29 -21.69
N PRO A 53 0.74 5.00 -22.11
CA PRO A 53 -0.25 4.64 -23.11
C PRO A 53 -1.62 5.12 -22.62
N SER A 54 -2.16 6.16 -23.24
CA SER A 54 -3.52 6.63 -22.99
C SER A 54 -4.46 5.62 -23.61
N ALA A 55 -5.05 4.75 -22.81
CA ALA A 55 -6.37 4.23 -23.13
C ALA A 55 -7.25 5.48 -23.24
N GLY A 56 -7.92 5.71 -24.37
CA GLY A 56 -8.65 6.91 -24.73
C GLY A 56 -9.29 7.66 -23.56
N SER A 57 -8.53 8.51 -22.91
CA SER A 57 -8.90 9.17 -21.67
C SER A 57 -9.63 10.44 -22.01
N VAL A 58 -10.89 10.51 -21.59
CA VAL A 58 -11.49 11.81 -21.32
C VAL A 58 -10.64 12.43 -20.23
N SER A 59 -9.82 13.43 -20.56
CA SER A 59 -9.00 14.13 -19.58
C SER A 59 -9.92 14.84 -18.59
N PHE A 60 -10.01 14.32 -17.36
CA PHE A 60 -10.69 15.00 -16.24
C PHE A 60 -9.72 15.91 -15.48
N GLU A 61 -8.49 15.97 -15.96
CA GLU A 61 -7.40 16.72 -15.36
C GLU A 61 -7.62 18.21 -15.64
N VAL A 62 -7.74 18.97 -14.56
CA VAL A 62 -7.49 20.40 -14.62
C VAL A 62 -6.02 20.58 -14.30
N ASP A 63 -5.17 20.51 -15.33
CA ASP A 63 -3.69 20.50 -15.22
C ASP A 63 -3.14 21.60 -14.31
N SER A 64 -3.79 22.76 -14.29
CA SER A 64 -3.43 23.89 -13.41
C SER A 64 -3.73 23.63 -11.93
N LEU A 65 -4.63 22.70 -11.59
CA LEU A 65 -5.03 22.36 -10.22
C LEU A 65 -4.35 21.09 -9.71
N ASN A 66 -3.80 20.27 -10.61
CA ASN A 66 -3.08 19.06 -10.22
C ASN A 66 -1.63 19.39 -9.85
N VAL A 67 -1.45 20.00 -8.70
CA VAL A 67 -0.15 20.45 -8.20
C VAL A 67 0.04 20.08 -6.72
N ILE A 68 1.28 19.79 -6.34
CA ILE A 68 1.66 19.69 -4.93
C ILE A 68 2.01 21.09 -4.41
N GLN A 69 1.25 21.55 -3.42
CA GLN A 69 1.52 22.77 -2.68
C GLN A 69 2.63 22.48 -1.66
N ASP A 70 3.78 23.10 -1.84
CA ASP A 70 4.96 22.95 -0.97
C ASP A 70 5.76 24.24 -0.98
N ASN A 71 5.24 25.24 -0.27
CA ASN A 71 5.77 26.60 -0.27
C ASN A 71 7.02 26.74 0.62
N GLN A 72 7.26 25.80 1.52
CA GLN A 72 8.42 25.80 2.43
C GLN A 72 9.45 24.74 2.07
N HIS A 73 9.38 24.17 0.85
CA HIS A 73 10.34 23.20 0.34
C HIS A 73 10.51 21.95 1.24
N ALA A 74 9.42 21.51 1.88
CA ALA A 74 9.42 20.34 2.76
C ALA A 74 9.83 19.06 2.04
N LEU A 75 9.61 18.95 0.72
CA LEU A 75 9.98 17.79 -0.10
C LEU A 75 11.42 17.80 -0.61
N ASP A 76 12.20 18.87 -0.43
CA ASP A 76 13.58 18.94 -0.91
C ASP A 76 14.47 17.77 -0.43
N PRO A 77 14.40 17.30 0.83
CA PRO A 77 15.15 16.11 1.24
C PRO A 77 14.80 14.86 0.42
N ILE A 78 13.53 14.71 0.05
CA ILE A 78 13.03 13.60 -0.77
C ILE A 78 13.58 13.71 -2.19
N PHE A 79 13.55 14.91 -2.78
CA PHE A 79 14.03 15.15 -4.12
C PHE A 79 15.54 14.90 -4.23
N ARG A 80 16.34 15.29 -3.23
CA ARG A 80 17.77 14.95 -3.17
C ARG A 80 18.05 13.44 -3.11
N LEU A 81 17.18 12.67 -2.46
CA LEU A 81 17.27 11.21 -2.47
C LEU A 81 16.93 10.62 -3.86
N LEU A 82 15.92 11.16 -4.53
CA LEU A 82 15.59 10.78 -5.90
C LEU A 82 16.74 11.09 -6.87
N ASP A 83 17.40 12.25 -6.73
CA ASP A 83 18.62 12.58 -7.50
C ASP A 83 19.75 11.59 -7.23
N SER A 84 19.90 11.18 -5.97
CA SER A 84 20.89 10.17 -5.59
C SER A 84 20.60 8.83 -6.26
N LEU A 85 19.33 8.40 -6.29
CA LEU A 85 18.92 7.17 -6.99
C LEU A 85 19.16 7.28 -8.50
N ARG A 86 18.81 8.40 -9.14
CA ARG A 86 19.06 8.64 -10.56
C ARG A 86 20.56 8.64 -10.92
N SER A 87 21.40 9.11 -10.01
CA SER A 87 22.85 9.06 -10.17
C SER A 87 23.46 7.69 -9.84
N GLY A 88 22.64 6.67 -9.62
CA GLY A 88 23.08 5.29 -9.38
C GLY A 88 23.68 5.04 -7.99
N LYS A 89 23.39 5.90 -7.00
CA LYS A 89 23.79 5.67 -5.61
C LYS A 89 23.02 4.52 -4.99
N ASP A 90 23.70 3.71 -4.20
CA ASP A 90 23.10 2.62 -3.43
C ASP A 90 22.35 3.18 -2.20
N THR A 91 21.11 3.55 -2.40
CA THR A 91 20.23 4.09 -1.35
C THR A 91 18.79 3.66 -1.57
N VAL A 92 17.97 3.78 -0.53
CA VAL A 92 16.54 3.43 -0.56
C VAL A 92 15.72 4.61 -0.05
N LEU A 93 14.76 5.05 -0.86
CA LEU A 93 13.71 5.97 -0.44
C LEU A 93 12.55 5.17 0.12
N THR A 94 12.36 5.20 1.44
CA THR A 94 11.23 4.53 2.10
C THR A 94 10.03 5.47 2.20
N ILE A 95 8.93 5.11 1.54
CA ILE A 95 7.66 5.84 1.59
C ILE A 95 6.65 5.01 2.38
N VAL A 96 6.00 5.61 3.35
CA VAL A 96 4.78 5.07 3.97
C VAL A 96 3.61 5.91 3.52
N HIS A 97 2.59 5.30 2.92
CA HIS A 97 1.34 5.95 2.54
C HIS A 97 0.21 5.39 3.40
N LEU A 98 -0.24 6.21 4.33
CA LEU A 98 -1.23 5.88 5.34
C LEU A 98 -2.60 6.46 4.98
N GLY A 99 -3.67 5.66 5.11
CA GLY A 99 -5.01 6.15 4.82
C GLY A 99 -6.14 5.20 5.23
N ASP A 100 -7.26 5.37 4.57
CA ASP A 100 -8.51 4.67 4.86
C ASP A 100 -8.86 3.58 3.82
N SER A 101 -10.16 3.39 3.53
CA SER A 101 -10.65 2.44 2.54
C SER A 101 -10.20 2.74 1.11
N HIS A 102 -9.86 3.98 0.81
CA HIS A 102 -9.35 4.37 -0.51
C HIS A 102 -7.95 3.80 -0.80
N LEU A 103 -7.18 3.47 0.25
CA LEU A 103 -5.86 2.86 0.10
C LEU A 103 -5.86 1.33 0.32
N GLN A 104 -6.82 0.78 1.09
CA GLN A 104 -6.75 -0.61 1.56
C GLN A 104 -6.63 -1.64 0.43
N ALA A 105 -7.34 -1.44 -0.68
CA ALA A 105 -7.25 -2.34 -1.84
C ALA A 105 -5.98 -2.13 -2.70
N GLY A 106 -5.19 -1.11 -2.42
CA GLY A 106 -3.90 -0.88 -3.06
C GLY A 106 -3.94 -0.40 -4.52
N TYR A 107 -5.11 -0.10 -5.08
CA TYR A 107 -5.20 0.23 -6.51
C TYR A 107 -4.55 1.57 -6.87
N ASN A 108 -4.78 2.65 -6.10
CA ASN A 108 -4.14 3.93 -6.33
C ASN A 108 -2.68 3.91 -5.86
N THR A 109 -2.41 3.43 -4.64
CA THR A 109 -1.04 3.34 -4.10
C THR A 109 -0.18 2.38 -4.90
N GLY A 110 -0.72 1.26 -5.39
CA GLY A 110 -0.03 0.34 -6.27
C GLY A 110 0.31 0.97 -7.63
N LYS A 111 -0.55 1.87 -8.17
CA LYS A 111 -0.23 2.63 -9.37
C LYS A 111 0.91 3.61 -9.11
N ILE A 112 0.85 4.38 -8.01
CA ILE A 112 1.91 5.33 -7.61
C ILE A 112 3.24 4.58 -7.41
N MET A 113 3.22 3.51 -6.62
CA MET A 113 4.37 2.67 -6.32
C MET A 113 5.07 2.18 -7.60
N ARG A 114 4.32 1.60 -8.53
CA ARG A 114 4.87 1.09 -9.80
C ARG A 114 5.49 2.19 -10.66
N LEU A 115 4.87 3.36 -10.75
CA LEU A 115 5.42 4.49 -11.49
C LEU A 115 6.70 5.01 -10.85
N MET A 116 6.73 5.20 -9.53
CA MET A 116 7.94 5.64 -8.82
C MET A 116 9.07 4.61 -8.92
N GLN A 117 8.75 3.33 -8.78
CA GLN A 117 9.74 2.25 -8.88
C GLN A 117 10.27 2.06 -10.30
N HIS A 118 9.44 2.30 -11.31
CA HIS A 118 9.89 2.30 -12.71
C HIS A 118 10.95 3.36 -12.95
N ASP A 119 10.77 4.57 -12.43
CA ASP A 119 11.64 5.72 -12.73
C ASP A 119 12.85 5.84 -11.78
N PHE A 120 12.73 5.32 -10.56
CA PHE A 120 13.74 5.51 -9.51
C PHE A 120 14.30 4.20 -8.94
N GLY A 121 13.94 3.05 -9.49
CA GLY A 121 14.36 1.74 -9.02
C GLY A 121 13.40 1.09 -8.04
N ASN A 122 13.37 -0.25 -8.04
CA ASN A 122 12.46 -1.09 -7.26
C ASN A 122 13.22 -1.76 -6.11
N ALA A 123 13.01 -1.30 -4.87
CA ALA A 123 13.61 -1.87 -3.65
C ALA A 123 12.75 -3.00 -3.00
N GLY A 124 11.62 -3.37 -3.60
CA GLY A 124 10.74 -4.44 -3.15
C GLY A 124 9.27 -4.01 -3.01
N ARG A 125 8.42 -4.98 -2.61
CA ARG A 125 6.98 -4.76 -2.44
C ARG A 125 6.63 -3.88 -1.23
N GLY A 126 7.50 -3.85 -0.22
CA GLY A 126 7.22 -3.17 1.03
C GLY A 126 6.20 -3.91 1.91
N TRP A 127 5.37 -3.15 2.63
CA TRP A 127 4.41 -3.68 3.60
C TRP A 127 3.29 -4.49 2.95
N ILE A 128 3.03 -5.67 3.52
CA ILE A 128 1.88 -6.53 3.22
C ILE A 128 1.14 -6.89 4.50
N SER A 129 -0.17 -6.71 4.51
CA SER A 129 -1.05 -7.01 5.66
C SER A 129 -1.83 -8.30 5.46
N PRO A 130 -2.16 -9.06 6.51
CA PRO A 130 -2.94 -10.30 6.41
C PRO A 130 -4.45 -10.01 6.22
N LEU A 131 -4.80 -9.23 5.19
CA LEU A 131 -6.14 -8.68 4.98
C LEU A 131 -7.20 -9.77 4.78
N LYS A 132 -6.89 -10.82 4.01
CA LYS A 132 -7.82 -11.93 3.81
C LYS A 132 -8.12 -12.70 5.10
N LEU A 133 -7.09 -12.96 5.90
CA LEU A 133 -7.23 -13.59 7.22
C LEU A 133 -7.99 -12.68 8.20
N SER A 134 -7.92 -11.37 8.00
CA SER A 134 -8.73 -10.36 8.71
C SER A 134 -10.15 -10.22 8.16
N LYS A 135 -10.56 -11.04 7.18
CA LYS A 135 -11.90 -11.03 6.55
C LYS A 135 -12.27 -9.67 5.96
N THR A 136 -11.33 -9.06 5.22
CA THR A 136 -11.52 -7.80 4.51
C THR A 136 -10.94 -7.86 3.10
N ASN A 137 -11.20 -6.83 2.26
CA ASN A 137 -10.64 -6.75 0.92
C ASN A 137 -9.12 -6.59 0.96
N GLU A 138 -8.42 -7.23 0.04
CA GLU A 138 -6.97 -7.20 -0.11
C GLU A 138 -6.56 -6.66 -1.49
N PRO A 139 -5.32 -6.15 -1.65
CA PRO A 139 -4.73 -5.89 -2.95
C PRO A 139 -4.65 -7.14 -3.84
N ASP A 140 -4.41 -6.93 -5.12
CA ASP A 140 -4.32 -8.00 -6.12
C ASP A 140 -2.88 -8.41 -6.45
N ASP A 141 -1.88 -7.82 -5.80
CA ASP A 141 -0.46 -8.00 -6.08
C ASP A 141 0.26 -8.93 -5.09
N TYR A 142 -0.38 -9.31 -3.96
CA TYR A 142 0.14 -10.30 -3.02
C TYR A 142 -0.99 -11.05 -2.30
N PHE A 143 -0.63 -12.18 -1.71
CA PHE A 143 -1.55 -12.97 -0.89
C PHE A 143 -0.86 -13.44 0.40
N ILE A 144 -1.59 -13.39 1.52
CA ILE A 144 -1.24 -14.06 2.77
C ILE A 144 -2.36 -15.05 3.08
N ARG A 145 -2.01 -16.33 3.17
CA ARG A 145 -2.94 -17.45 3.42
C ARG A 145 -2.49 -18.25 4.63
N SER A 146 -3.36 -19.10 5.12
CA SER A 146 -3.09 -20.06 6.20
C SER A 146 -3.99 -21.26 6.01
N GLU A 147 -3.50 -22.45 6.33
CA GLU A 147 -4.32 -23.66 6.41
C GLU A 147 -5.37 -23.57 7.52
N ASN A 148 -5.11 -22.73 8.51
CA ASN A 148 -5.96 -22.50 9.65
C ASN A 148 -7.03 -21.43 9.35
N ASN A 149 -8.29 -21.74 9.66
CA ASN A 149 -9.43 -20.85 9.45
C ASN A 149 -9.93 -20.13 10.72
N SER A 150 -9.31 -20.36 11.87
CA SER A 150 -9.78 -19.82 13.17
C SER A 150 -9.17 -18.47 13.56
N TRP A 151 -8.67 -17.72 12.60
CA TRP A 151 -8.13 -16.38 12.85
C TRP A 151 -9.24 -15.40 13.28
N VAL A 152 -9.02 -14.72 14.41
CA VAL A 152 -9.71 -13.48 14.78
C VAL A 152 -8.87 -12.27 14.36
N SER A 153 -9.49 -11.11 14.21
CA SER A 153 -8.75 -9.90 13.80
C SER A 153 -9.11 -8.70 14.65
N GLY A 154 -8.09 -7.85 14.86
CA GLY A 154 -8.23 -6.50 15.40
C GLY A 154 -7.96 -5.46 14.30
N ARG A 155 -8.68 -4.33 14.34
CA ARG A 155 -8.47 -3.18 13.45
C ARG A 155 -8.43 -1.90 14.24
N ILE A 156 -7.62 -0.97 13.80
CA ILE A 156 -7.40 0.31 14.47
C ILE A 156 -8.68 1.15 14.60
N THR A 157 -9.66 0.90 13.74
CA THR A 157 -10.98 1.54 13.74
C THR A 157 -11.96 0.97 14.77
N GLN A 158 -11.61 -0.12 15.44
CA GLN A 158 -12.45 -0.73 16.48
C GLN A 158 -12.15 -0.11 17.85
N SER A 159 -13.18 0.19 18.61
CA SER A 159 -13.06 0.66 20.00
C SER A 159 -12.52 -0.43 20.94
N ALA A 160 -12.88 -1.69 20.68
CA ALA A 160 -12.40 -2.86 21.38
C ALA A 160 -11.98 -3.94 20.37
N PRO A 161 -10.74 -3.88 19.85
CA PRO A 161 -10.25 -4.87 18.91
C PRO A 161 -10.08 -6.23 19.60
N LYS A 162 -10.40 -7.32 18.86
CA LYS A 162 -10.31 -8.69 19.39
C LYS A 162 -8.89 -9.21 19.57
N CYS A 163 -7.90 -8.55 19.01
CA CYS A 163 -6.48 -8.82 19.22
C CYS A 163 -5.68 -7.52 19.06
N LEU A 164 -4.41 -7.56 19.43
CA LEU A 164 -3.49 -6.44 19.28
C LEU A 164 -3.30 -6.07 17.79
N ILE A 165 -2.95 -4.81 17.57
CA ILE A 165 -2.84 -4.19 16.25
C ILE A 165 -1.38 -3.82 16.02
N GLY A 166 -0.88 -4.10 14.81
CA GLY A 166 0.48 -3.77 14.40
C GLY A 166 0.59 -2.55 13.49
N PRO A 167 1.78 -2.33 12.90
CA PRO A 167 2.09 -1.15 12.08
C PRO A 167 1.12 -0.93 10.90
N GLY A 168 0.54 -2.00 10.34
CA GLY A 168 -0.48 -1.93 9.28
C GLY A 168 -1.88 -1.54 9.75
N GLY A 169 -2.07 -1.16 11.02
CA GLY A 169 -3.39 -0.86 11.59
C GLY A 169 -4.31 -2.07 11.74
N ILE A 170 -3.77 -3.27 11.57
CA ILE A 170 -4.47 -4.57 11.62
C ILE A 170 -3.59 -5.58 12.38
N GLY A 171 -4.24 -6.53 13.03
CA GLY A 171 -3.63 -7.73 13.58
C GLY A 171 -4.54 -8.94 13.36
N ILE A 172 -3.96 -10.12 13.33
CA ILE A 172 -4.64 -11.41 13.35
C ILE A 172 -4.13 -12.25 14.52
N GLN A 173 -5.01 -13.04 15.12
CA GLN A 173 -4.64 -13.92 16.24
C GLN A 173 -5.33 -15.27 16.11
N ALA A 174 -4.59 -16.34 16.45
CA ALA A 174 -5.13 -17.69 16.58
C ALA A 174 -4.75 -18.30 17.93
N ASN A 175 -5.72 -19.02 18.54
CA ASN A 175 -5.49 -19.83 19.74
C ASN A 175 -5.21 -21.29 19.33
N LEU A 176 -4.04 -21.53 18.74
CA LEU A 176 -3.58 -22.83 18.27
C LEU A 176 -2.11 -23.04 18.63
N HIS A 177 -1.74 -24.26 18.96
CA HIS A 177 -0.34 -24.61 19.22
C HIS A 177 0.52 -24.39 17.96
N THR A 178 0.09 -24.87 16.81
CA THR A 178 0.82 -24.75 15.54
C THR A 178 0.07 -23.85 14.58
N VAL A 179 0.79 -22.94 13.94
CA VAL A 179 0.26 -22.03 12.92
C VAL A 179 1.19 -21.96 11.72
N ASN A 180 0.62 -21.63 10.55
CA ASN A 180 1.36 -21.34 9.35
C ASN A 180 0.87 -20.05 8.69
N LEU A 181 1.77 -19.41 7.94
CA LEU A 181 1.47 -18.29 7.05
C LEU A 181 2.17 -18.53 5.72
N ASP A 182 1.38 -18.54 4.64
CA ASP A 182 1.85 -18.69 3.27
C ASP A 182 1.76 -17.33 2.58
N VAL A 183 2.91 -16.79 2.24
CA VAL A 183 3.07 -15.51 1.54
C VAL A 183 3.35 -15.79 0.07
N SER A 184 2.64 -15.12 -0.83
CA SER A 184 2.93 -15.18 -2.26
C SER A 184 2.72 -13.84 -2.94
N ILE A 185 3.57 -13.55 -3.90
CA ILE A 185 3.44 -12.43 -4.82
C ILE A 185 2.60 -12.89 -6.01
N ALA A 186 1.64 -12.06 -6.44
CA ALA A 186 0.82 -12.38 -7.60
C ALA A 186 1.66 -12.32 -8.90
N PRO A 187 1.52 -13.29 -9.82
CA PRO A 187 2.37 -13.37 -11.01
C PRO A 187 2.19 -12.20 -11.98
N ASN A 188 1.07 -11.51 -11.93
CA ASN A 188 0.70 -10.44 -12.87
C ASN A 188 0.68 -9.04 -12.21
N ASN A 189 1.60 -8.78 -11.29
CA ASN A 189 1.65 -7.50 -10.56
C ASN A 189 2.25 -6.33 -11.37
N GLY A 190 2.85 -6.59 -12.52
CA GLY A 190 3.39 -5.58 -13.45
C GLY A 190 4.80 -5.08 -13.14
N MET A 191 5.42 -5.46 -12.00
CA MET A 191 6.76 -5.01 -11.59
C MET A 191 7.72 -6.13 -11.20
N GLY A 192 7.22 -7.35 -10.94
CA GLY A 192 8.05 -8.43 -10.41
C GLY A 192 8.52 -8.12 -9.00
N TYR A 193 7.68 -8.37 -7.99
CA TYR A 193 8.01 -8.13 -6.58
C TYR A 193 8.65 -9.33 -5.89
N SER A 194 9.41 -10.15 -6.62
CA SER A 194 10.24 -11.19 -6.00
C SER A 194 11.13 -10.59 -4.92
N PHE A 195 11.31 -11.28 -3.82
CA PHE A 195 12.02 -10.80 -2.65
C PHE A 195 13.06 -11.80 -2.16
N ASN A 196 14.10 -11.32 -1.50
CA ASN A 196 15.10 -12.13 -0.81
C ASN A 196 15.22 -11.80 0.68
N LYS A 197 14.42 -10.83 1.15
CA LYS A 197 14.33 -10.48 2.55
C LYS A 197 12.89 -10.22 2.93
N ALA A 198 12.43 -10.87 4.00
CA ALA A 198 11.13 -10.66 4.61
C ALA A 198 11.31 -10.32 6.09
N ILE A 199 10.61 -9.31 6.59
CA ILE A 199 10.56 -8.96 8.01
C ILE A 199 9.13 -9.21 8.48
N LEU A 200 8.93 -10.22 9.32
CA LEU A 200 7.64 -10.56 9.93
C LEU A 200 7.50 -9.84 11.27
N TYR A 201 6.43 -9.09 11.41
CA TYR A 201 6.08 -8.40 12.65
C TYR A 201 5.03 -9.21 13.41
N ARG A 202 5.35 -9.58 14.67
CA ARG A 202 4.48 -10.40 15.52
C ARG A 202 4.53 -9.97 16.98
N HIS A 203 3.61 -10.49 17.78
CA HIS A 203 3.67 -10.38 19.24
C HIS A 203 4.80 -11.28 19.79
N PRO A 204 5.52 -10.88 20.84
CA PRO A 204 6.61 -11.69 21.42
C PRO A 204 6.22 -13.10 21.82
N GLN A 205 4.98 -13.30 22.30
CA GLN A 205 4.46 -14.62 22.71
C GLN A 205 3.93 -15.46 21.54
N ALA A 206 3.84 -14.91 20.31
CA ALA A 206 3.48 -15.68 19.15
C ALA A 206 4.60 -16.64 18.74
N ALA A 207 4.25 -17.74 18.08
CA ALA A 207 5.21 -18.69 17.54
C ALA A 207 6.29 -17.97 16.72
N PHE A 208 7.54 -18.35 16.93
CA PHE A 208 8.59 -18.05 15.97
C PHE A 208 8.39 -18.96 14.77
N LEU A 209 8.05 -18.36 13.63
CA LEU A 209 7.84 -19.11 12.41
C LEU A 209 9.17 -19.36 11.70
N GLN A 210 9.28 -20.52 11.08
CA GLN A 210 10.43 -20.90 10.25
C GLN A 210 9.94 -21.29 8.86
N PRO A 211 10.76 -21.14 7.81
CA PRO A 211 10.41 -21.62 6.49
C PRO A 211 10.16 -23.11 6.50
N SER A 212 9.09 -23.49 5.82
CA SER A 212 8.73 -24.90 5.63
C SER A 212 9.55 -25.56 4.53
N ASP A 213 10.11 -24.78 3.60
CA ASP A 213 10.91 -25.27 2.49
C ASP A 213 12.39 -25.38 2.92
N PRO A 214 12.98 -26.59 2.88
CA PRO A 214 14.39 -26.82 3.24
C PRO A 214 15.38 -26.12 2.29
N ASP A 215 14.99 -25.84 1.04
CA ASP A 215 15.82 -25.11 0.07
C ASP A 215 15.91 -23.60 0.39
N HIS A 216 14.96 -23.08 1.14
CA HIS A 216 15.01 -21.76 1.74
C HIS A 216 15.83 -21.78 3.04
N ARG A 217 17.07 -22.29 3.00
CA ARG A 217 17.99 -22.19 4.14
C ARG A 217 18.22 -20.71 4.48
N MET A 218 17.64 -20.32 5.59
CA MET A 218 17.61 -18.93 6.03
C MET A 218 18.52 -18.70 7.20
N VAL A 219 19.07 -17.50 7.24
CA VAL A 219 19.46 -16.88 8.51
C VAL A 219 18.21 -16.19 9.06
N ALA A 220 17.41 -16.91 9.83
CA ALA A 220 16.34 -16.29 10.59
C ALA A 220 16.99 -15.57 11.79
N LEU A 221 17.07 -14.26 11.75
CA LEU A 221 17.43 -13.46 12.91
C LEU A 221 16.15 -13.27 13.72
N LYS A 222 16.07 -13.98 14.87
CA LYS A 222 15.03 -13.75 15.86
C LYS A 222 15.10 -12.28 16.29
N GLY A 223 13.95 -11.60 16.29
CA GLY A 223 13.81 -10.18 16.34
C GLY A 223 14.66 -9.44 17.35
N ALA A 224 15.25 -8.35 16.90
CA ALA A 224 15.77 -7.35 17.79
C ALA A 224 14.63 -6.80 18.68
N ASP A 225 14.90 -6.60 19.95
CA ASP A 225 13.98 -5.94 20.88
C ASP A 225 13.56 -4.60 20.28
N THR A 226 12.30 -4.52 19.91
CA THR A 226 11.70 -3.25 19.53
C THR A 226 11.40 -2.48 20.82
N THR A 227 11.32 -1.15 20.73
CA THR A 227 10.93 -0.31 21.87
C THR A 227 9.46 -0.51 22.29
N ASP A 228 8.69 -1.31 21.53
CA ASP A 228 7.31 -1.67 21.83
C ASP A 228 7.25 -3.10 22.41
N PRO A 229 6.79 -3.26 23.68
CA PRO A 229 6.72 -4.57 24.33
C PRO A 229 5.72 -5.54 23.67
N ALA A 230 4.82 -5.03 22.82
CA ALA A 230 3.82 -5.84 22.09
C ALA A 230 4.30 -6.28 20.70
N LEU A 231 5.56 -6.00 20.31
CA LEU A 231 6.03 -6.25 18.97
C LEU A 231 7.48 -6.71 18.92
N VAL A 232 7.73 -7.75 18.15
CA VAL A 232 9.07 -8.17 17.68
C VAL A 232 9.04 -8.29 16.16
N ALA A 233 10.21 -8.12 15.54
CA ALA A 233 10.39 -8.19 14.10
C ALA A 233 11.40 -9.29 13.74
N ASP A 234 10.92 -10.40 13.18
CA ASP A 234 11.76 -11.51 12.75
C ASP A 234 12.20 -11.27 11.31
N THR A 235 13.51 -11.26 11.08
CA THR A 235 14.09 -11.05 9.76
C THR A 235 14.46 -12.38 9.10
N PHE A 236 14.03 -12.55 7.89
CA PHE A 236 14.28 -13.70 7.03
C PHE A 236 15.09 -13.25 5.82
N CYS A 237 16.34 -13.74 5.68
CA CYS A 237 17.18 -13.53 4.51
C CYS A 237 17.21 -14.81 3.67
N LEU A 238 16.80 -14.74 2.43
CA LEU A 238 16.73 -15.85 1.48
C LEU A 238 17.95 -15.81 0.56
N PRO A 239 18.52 -16.95 0.16
CA PRO A 239 19.71 -16.99 -0.69
C PRO A 239 19.42 -16.53 -2.12
N LYS A 240 18.15 -16.56 -2.54
CA LYS A 240 17.69 -16.17 -3.88
C LYS A 240 16.41 -15.38 -3.79
N LEU A 241 16.11 -14.60 -4.83
CA LEU A 241 14.81 -14.00 -5.03
C LEU A 241 13.74 -15.09 -5.18
N THR A 242 12.62 -14.93 -4.49
CA THR A 242 11.46 -15.82 -4.53
C THR A 242 10.16 -15.03 -4.58
N ASP A 243 9.11 -15.63 -5.10
CA ASP A 243 7.74 -15.11 -5.08
C ASP A 243 6.89 -15.75 -4.00
N VAL A 244 7.42 -16.76 -3.29
CA VAL A 244 6.68 -17.51 -2.27
C VAL A 244 7.54 -17.71 -1.02
N LEU A 245 6.89 -17.66 0.15
CA LEU A 245 7.50 -17.96 1.43
C LEU A 245 6.45 -18.60 2.33
N SER A 246 6.60 -19.90 2.58
CA SER A 246 5.76 -20.65 3.53
C SER A 246 6.45 -20.73 4.88
N LEU A 247 5.78 -20.22 5.91
CA LEU A 247 6.27 -20.12 7.28
C LEU A 247 5.42 -20.99 8.21
N LYS A 248 6.04 -21.75 9.11
CA LYS A 248 5.36 -22.59 10.10
C LYS A 248 6.07 -22.55 11.43
N GLY A 249 5.31 -22.63 12.53
CA GLY A 249 5.88 -22.66 13.85
C GLY A 249 4.88 -23.11 14.90
N ALA A 250 5.42 -23.42 16.10
CA ALA A 250 4.64 -23.78 17.27
C ALA A 250 4.89 -22.75 18.38
N ALA A 251 3.83 -22.39 19.08
CA ALA A 251 3.88 -21.47 20.23
C ALA A 251 3.91 -22.27 21.54
N ASP A 252 4.57 -21.70 22.55
CA ASP A 252 4.43 -22.14 23.93
C ASP A 252 3.06 -21.73 24.49
N LYS A 253 2.58 -22.48 25.49
CA LYS A 253 1.38 -22.10 26.22
C LYS A 253 1.62 -20.79 26.99
N VAL A 254 0.70 -19.85 26.90
CA VAL A 254 0.69 -18.66 27.75
C VAL A 254 0.16 -19.07 29.13
N ASP A 255 0.90 -18.70 30.18
CA ASP A 255 0.47 -18.97 31.55
C ASP A 255 -0.79 -18.13 31.87
N SER A 256 -1.94 -18.81 31.98
CA SER A 256 -3.25 -18.19 32.17
C SER A 256 -3.48 -17.60 33.57
N THR A 257 -2.56 -17.84 34.51
CA THR A 257 -2.71 -17.40 35.93
C THR A 257 -2.69 -15.88 36.08
N ASN A 258 -2.07 -15.15 35.13
CA ASN A 258 -1.94 -13.68 35.19
C ASN A 258 -2.91 -12.89 34.30
N THR A 259 -3.65 -13.52 33.40
CA THR A 259 -4.45 -12.78 32.40
C THR A 259 -5.96 -13.01 32.50
N GLY A 260 -6.42 -13.96 33.33
CA GLY A 260 -7.83 -14.31 33.43
C GLY A 260 -8.48 -14.80 32.12
N SER A 261 -7.66 -15.03 31.08
CA SER A 261 -8.07 -15.46 29.74
C SER A 261 -7.90 -16.97 29.60
N SER A 262 -8.89 -17.62 29.01
CA SER A 262 -8.86 -19.05 28.70
C SER A 262 -7.98 -19.41 27.50
N ASP A 263 -7.21 -18.45 26.94
CA ASP A 263 -6.44 -18.65 25.72
C ASP A 263 -5.08 -19.27 26.05
N ALA A 264 -4.92 -20.54 25.69
CA ALA A 264 -3.70 -21.31 25.92
C ALA A 264 -2.55 -20.90 24.99
N PHE A 265 -2.83 -20.24 23.87
CA PHE A 265 -1.85 -19.78 22.86
C PHE A 265 -2.20 -18.40 22.35
N MET A 266 -1.19 -17.54 22.13
CA MET A 266 -1.37 -16.17 21.64
C MET A 266 -0.57 -15.97 20.35
N ASN A 267 -0.99 -16.60 19.23
CA ASN A 267 -0.34 -16.43 17.95
C ASN A 267 -0.86 -15.17 17.23
N THR A 268 -0.30 -14.01 17.61
CA THR A 268 -0.66 -12.71 17.03
C THR A 268 0.39 -12.25 16.03
N PHE A 269 -0.03 -12.00 14.79
CA PHE A 269 0.80 -11.52 13.67
C PHE A 269 0.21 -10.25 13.08
N TYR A 270 1.09 -9.35 12.60
CA TYR A 270 0.69 -8.02 12.15
C TYR A 270 0.86 -7.81 10.65
N GLY A 271 1.86 -8.43 10.04
CA GLY A 271 2.17 -8.31 8.63
C GLY A 271 3.66 -8.49 8.34
N LEU A 272 4.05 -8.29 7.10
CA LEU A 272 5.43 -8.41 6.66
C LEU A 272 5.87 -7.20 5.84
N SER A 273 7.18 -6.94 5.83
CA SER A 273 7.83 -6.06 4.86
C SER A 273 8.73 -6.89 3.95
N LEU A 274 8.56 -6.78 2.64
CA LEU A 274 9.29 -7.56 1.63
C LEU A 274 10.23 -6.65 0.85
N THR A 275 11.54 -7.00 0.79
CA THR A 275 12.56 -6.27 0.03
C THR A 275 13.39 -7.22 -0.83
N ASN A 276 14.04 -6.68 -1.86
CA ASN A 276 14.84 -7.44 -2.82
C ASN A 276 16.34 -7.11 -2.78
N GLY A 277 16.76 -6.19 -1.88
CA GLY A 277 18.15 -5.79 -1.71
C GLY A 277 18.65 -4.76 -2.72
N ASN A 278 17.83 -4.32 -3.67
CA ASN A 278 18.23 -3.30 -4.65
C ASN A 278 18.01 -1.89 -4.09
N PRO A 279 18.80 -0.89 -4.57
CA PRO A 279 18.46 0.51 -4.37
C PRO A 279 17.16 0.86 -5.10
N GLY A 280 16.49 1.93 -4.64
CA GLY A 280 15.24 2.38 -5.25
C GLY A 280 14.19 2.83 -4.24
N VAL A 281 12.94 2.78 -4.66
CA VAL A 281 11.78 3.14 -3.85
C VAL A 281 11.21 1.91 -3.17
N LEU A 282 11.14 1.95 -1.84
CA LEU A 282 10.41 1.00 -1.00
C LEU A 282 9.11 1.64 -0.54
N TYR A 283 7.96 1.14 -1.02
CA TYR A 283 6.68 1.79 -0.81
C TYR A 283 5.76 0.92 0.07
N HIS A 284 5.47 1.40 1.28
CA HIS A 284 4.55 0.77 2.23
C HIS A 284 3.16 1.39 2.10
N SER A 285 2.21 0.64 1.53
CA SER A 285 0.81 1.06 1.48
C SER A 285 0.05 0.51 2.68
N ILE A 286 -0.51 1.40 3.50
CA ILE A 286 -1.27 1.07 4.70
C ILE A 286 -2.63 1.76 4.63
N GLY A 287 -3.68 0.99 4.41
CA GLY A 287 -5.06 1.47 4.40
C GLY A 287 -5.94 0.62 5.30
N VAL A 288 -6.81 1.25 6.10
CA VAL A 288 -7.79 0.56 6.93
C VAL A 288 -9.18 1.13 6.72
N ASN A 289 -10.11 0.30 6.27
CA ASN A 289 -11.49 0.70 5.98
C ASN A 289 -12.11 1.46 7.15
N GLY A 290 -12.62 2.66 6.88
CA GLY A 290 -13.30 3.51 7.85
C GLY A 290 -12.37 4.29 8.79
N ALA A 291 -11.05 4.29 8.55
CA ALA A 291 -10.11 4.98 9.42
C ALA A 291 -10.25 6.51 9.37
N LEU A 292 -10.02 7.11 10.52
CA LEU A 292 -10.00 8.54 10.82
C LEU A 292 -8.62 8.94 11.34
N TYR A 293 -8.26 10.22 11.30
CA TYR A 293 -7.05 10.74 11.95
C TYR A 293 -6.95 10.28 13.42
N GLU A 294 -8.07 10.35 14.15
CA GLU A 294 -8.12 9.95 15.57
C GLU A 294 -7.79 8.48 15.80
N ASN A 295 -8.14 7.59 14.87
CA ASN A 295 -7.82 6.16 14.98
C ASN A 295 -6.31 5.91 15.01
N TYR A 296 -5.56 6.66 14.22
CA TYR A 296 -4.10 6.57 14.12
C TYR A 296 -3.37 7.37 15.19
N THR A 297 -4.04 8.30 15.88
CA THR A 297 -3.46 9.15 16.94
C THR A 297 -3.37 8.38 18.25
N LYS A 298 -2.56 7.33 18.26
CA LYS A 298 -2.26 6.48 19.43
C LYS A 298 -0.75 6.32 19.52
N GLU A 299 -0.18 6.62 20.67
CA GLU A 299 1.27 6.56 20.88
C GLU A 299 1.86 5.18 20.51
N SER A 300 1.24 4.10 21.01
CA SER A 300 1.67 2.73 20.70
C SER A 300 1.70 2.46 19.18
N TYR A 301 0.67 2.94 18.44
CA TYR A 301 0.63 2.79 17.00
C TYR A 301 1.73 3.57 16.29
N VAL A 302 1.95 4.84 16.67
CA VAL A 302 2.97 5.68 16.03
C VAL A 302 4.39 5.14 16.29
N ARG A 303 4.66 4.61 17.49
CA ARG A 303 5.92 3.90 17.79
C ARG A 303 6.14 2.70 16.88
N GLN A 304 5.09 1.91 16.62
CA GLN A 304 5.17 0.77 15.72
C GLN A 304 5.33 1.20 14.26
N LEU A 305 4.65 2.27 13.82
CA LEU A 305 4.79 2.82 12.48
C LEU A 305 6.23 3.31 12.23
N ALA A 306 6.89 3.87 13.24
CA ALA A 306 8.28 4.32 13.16
C ALA A 306 9.28 3.19 12.86
N LEU A 307 8.94 1.93 13.15
CA LEU A 307 9.77 0.76 12.82
C LEU A 307 9.89 0.53 11.30
N LEU A 308 8.98 1.09 10.51
CA LEU A 308 9.08 1.07 9.04
C LEU A 308 10.07 2.11 8.51
N LYS A 309 10.61 2.99 9.37
CA LYS A 309 11.61 4.02 9.06
C LYS A 309 11.26 4.86 7.83
N PRO A 310 10.08 5.48 7.78
CA PRO A 310 9.70 6.27 6.61
C PRO A 310 10.61 7.48 6.44
N THR A 311 11.12 7.68 5.23
CA THR A 311 11.72 8.96 4.81
C THR A 311 10.64 9.96 4.45
N LEU A 312 9.57 9.46 3.79
CA LEU A 312 8.35 10.21 3.46
C LEU A 312 7.13 9.48 4.03
N LEU A 313 6.31 10.18 4.79
CA LEU A 313 5.01 9.71 5.23
C LEU A 313 3.90 10.53 4.58
N ILE A 314 3.11 9.90 3.72
CA ILE A 314 1.95 10.48 3.05
C ILE A 314 0.69 10.08 3.84
N ILE A 315 -0.16 11.05 4.15
CA ILE A 315 -1.39 10.84 4.93
C ILE A 315 -2.60 11.20 4.07
N SER A 316 -3.38 10.19 3.71
CA SER A 316 -4.59 10.30 2.86
C SER A 316 -5.83 9.92 3.65
N LEU A 317 -6.36 10.87 4.40
CA LEU A 317 -7.54 10.75 5.27
C LEU A 317 -8.50 11.93 5.03
N GLY A 318 -9.65 11.90 5.65
CA GLY A 318 -10.63 12.99 5.58
C GLY A 318 -11.97 12.57 4.98
N THR A 319 -12.03 11.50 4.18
CA THR A 319 -13.30 11.02 3.65
C THR A 319 -14.27 10.66 4.77
N ASN A 320 -13.83 9.87 5.75
CA ASN A 320 -14.68 9.41 6.85
C ASN A 320 -15.07 10.54 7.79
N GLU A 321 -14.19 11.49 8.06
CA GLU A 321 -14.49 12.70 8.84
C GLU A 321 -15.62 13.51 8.22
N SER A 322 -15.68 13.59 6.89
CA SER A 322 -16.74 14.30 6.17
C SER A 322 -18.14 13.71 6.38
N PHE A 323 -18.23 12.43 6.79
CA PHE A 323 -19.49 11.76 7.12
C PHE A 323 -19.89 11.91 8.59
N GLY A 324 -19.05 12.47 9.44
CA GLY A 324 -19.36 12.72 10.86
C GLY A 324 -20.64 13.52 11.04
N ARG A 325 -21.48 13.14 12.02
CA ARG A 325 -22.75 13.84 12.27
C ARG A 325 -22.55 15.31 12.64
N ASN A 326 -21.57 15.58 13.49
CA ASN A 326 -21.26 16.90 14.05
C ASN A 326 -19.87 17.37 13.61
N PHE A 327 -19.62 17.41 12.28
CA PHE A 327 -18.35 17.89 11.78
C PHE A 327 -18.15 19.36 12.16
N ASN A 328 -17.02 19.66 12.77
CA ASN A 328 -16.56 21.02 13.10
C ASN A 328 -15.12 21.19 12.60
N LYS A 329 -14.86 22.29 11.87
CA LYS A 329 -13.54 22.55 11.27
C LYS A 329 -12.43 22.65 12.32
N ALA A 330 -12.67 23.43 13.40
CA ALA A 330 -11.66 23.65 14.44
C ALA A 330 -11.31 22.36 15.20
N ASP A 331 -12.30 21.51 15.45
CA ASP A 331 -12.07 20.22 16.10
C ASP A 331 -11.35 19.24 15.16
N PHE A 332 -11.66 19.26 13.87
CA PHE A 332 -10.97 18.45 12.88
C PHE A 332 -9.50 18.91 12.72
N GLU A 333 -9.24 20.21 12.68
CA GLU A 333 -7.89 20.76 12.65
C GLU A 333 -7.07 20.32 13.87
N LYS A 334 -7.65 20.33 15.07
CA LYS A 334 -7.01 19.79 16.28
C LYS A 334 -6.71 18.29 16.18
N GLN A 335 -7.55 17.50 15.49
CA GLN A 335 -7.26 16.09 15.25
C GLN A 335 -6.05 15.90 14.35
N ILE A 336 -5.96 16.67 13.27
CA ILE A 336 -4.78 16.68 12.39
C ILE A 336 -3.54 17.08 13.19
N ASP A 337 -3.61 18.18 13.94
CA ASP A 337 -2.48 18.74 14.71
C ASP A 337 -1.96 17.74 15.75
N ARG A 338 -2.84 17.08 16.48
CA ARG A 338 -2.46 16.02 17.45
C ARG A 338 -1.72 14.87 16.77
N PHE A 339 -2.20 14.40 15.62
CA PHE A 339 -1.56 13.31 14.90
C PHE A 339 -0.18 13.75 14.35
N VAL A 340 -0.11 14.90 13.68
CA VAL A 340 1.14 15.46 13.14
C VAL A 340 2.17 15.70 14.24
N THR A 341 1.76 16.27 15.38
CA THR A 341 2.65 16.47 16.54
C THR A 341 3.20 15.15 17.05
N MET A 342 2.36 14.13 17.19
CA MET A 342 2.79 12.80 17.62
C MET A 342 3.75 12.15 16.61
N LEU A 343 3.50 12.29 15.30
CA LEU A 343 4.41 11.81 14.27
C LEU A 343 5.78 12.50 14.36
N LYS A 344 5.81 13.82 14.49
CA LYS A 344 7.06 14.58 14.64
C LYS A 344 7.82 14.23 15.93
N THR A 345 7.12 13.84 16.99
CA THR A 345 7.75 13.40 18.25
C THR A 345 8.50 12.07 18.08
N TYR A 346 7.92 11.12 17.39
CA TYR A 346 8.49 9.76 17.25
C TYR A 346 9.28 9.55 15.95
N MET A 347 9.09 10.41 14.96
CA MET A 347 9.74 10.36 13.65
C MET A 347 10.15 11.77 13.20
N PRO A 348 11.04 12.47 13.95
CA PRO A 348 11.39 13.88 13.70
C PRO A 348 12.00 14.12 12.32
N GLU A 349 12.74 13.14 11.77
CA GLU A 349 13.43 13.24 10.48
C GLU A 349 12.52 12.87 9.29
N THR A 350 11.30 12.41 9.55
CA THR A 350 10.37 11.99 8.50
C THR A 350 9.71 13.21 7.86
N THR A 351 9.86 13.35 6.56
CA THR A 351 9.09 14.32 5.78
C THR A 351 7.61 13.93 5.75
N LEU A 352 6.73 14.87 6.06
CA LEU A 352 5.28 14.64 6.04
C LEU A 352 4.67 15.27 4.79
N MET A 353 3.65 14.59 4.24
CA MET A 353 2.81 15.10 3.17
C MET A 353 1.36 14.75 3.46
N LEU A 354 0.45 15.71 3.30
CA LEU A 354 -0.99 15.48 3.44
C LEU A 354 -1.65 15.41 2.07
N THR A 355 -2.75 14.65 1.97
CA THR A 355 -3.63 14.70 0.80
C THR A 355 -5.07 14.95 1.23
N THR A 356 -5.85 15.62 0.39
CA THR A 356 -7.29 15.84 0.65
C THR A 356 -8.12 14.66 0.14
N PRO A 357 -9.35 14.44 0.67
CA PRO A 357 -10.30 13.54 0.05
C PRO A 357 -10.84 14.13 -1.27
N ALA A 358 -11.22 13.28 -2.22
CA ALA A 358 -11.98 13.71 -3.40
C ALA A 358 -13.43 14.04 -3.03
N GLU A 359 -14.13 14.79 -3.90
CA GLU A 359 -15.57 15.01 -3.75
C GLU A 359 -16.30 13.67 -3.68
N CYS A 360 -17.29 13.55 -2.80
CA CYS A 360 -18.13 12.36 -2.69
C CYS A 360 -19.59 12.73 -2.42
N TYR A 361 -20.47 11.73 -2.55
CA TYR A 361 -21.90 11.89 -2.27
C TYR A 361 -22.32 11.00 -1.11
N LYS A 362 -23.32 11.44 -0.36
CA LYS A 362 -23.96 10.64 0.69
C LYS A 362 -25.35 10.18 0.25
N ARG A 363 -25.69 8.96 0.61
CA ARG A 363 -27.02 8.43 0.39
C ARG A 363 -27.97 8.91 1.49
N THR A 364 -29.07 9.53 1.10
CA THR A 364 -30.11 10.01 2.01
C THR A 364 -31.51 9.56 1.55
N ARG A 365 -32.55 9.86 2.33
CA ARG A 365 -33.93 9.60 1.96
C ARG A 365 -34.68 10.93 1.79
N VAL A 366 -35.30 11.10 0.62
CA VAL A 366 -36.21 12.20 0.32
C VAL A 366 -37.54 11.61 -0.09
N LYS A 367 -38.65 11.93 0.62
CA LYS A 367 -39.99 11.37 0.36
C LYS A 367 -39.97 9.85 0.21
N LYS A 368 -39.36 9.12 1.16
CA LYS A 368 -39.17 7.66 1.19
C LYS A 368 -38.28 7.07 0.07
N LYS A 369 -37.87 7.84 -0.93
CA LYS A 369 -36.91 7.40 -1.98
C LYS A 369 -35.47 7.60 -1.51
N ARG A 370 -34.59 6.64 -1.82
CA ARG A 370 -33.15 6.77 -1.62
C ARG A 370 -32.56 7.62 -2.75
N VAL A 371 -31.87 8.70 -2.40
CA VAL A 371 -31.22 9.60 -3.33
C VAL A 371 -29.77 9.84 -2.91
N TYR A 372 -28.92 10.18 -3.86
CA TYR A 372 -27.56 10.63 -3.61
C TYR A 372 -27.53 12.14 -3.64
N VAL A 373 -26.97 12.75 -2.60
CA VAL A 373 -26.76 14.19 -2.49
C VAL A 373 -25.28 14.47 -2.25
N ARG A 374 -24.78 15.56 -2.79
CA ARG A 374 -23.40 16.02 -2.58
C ARG A 374 -23.10 16.10 -1.08
N ASN A 375 -21.95 15.59 -0.67
CA ASN A 375 -21.43 15.78 0.68
C ASN A 375 -20.62 17.08 0.75
N THR A 376 -21.27 18.19 1.05
CA THR A 376 -20.63 19.51 1.11
C THR A 376 -19.55 19.62 2.20
N ARG A 377 -19.50 18.68 3.15
CA ARG A 377 -18.49 18.65 4.19
C ARG A 377 -17.12 18.18 3.65
N THR A 378 -17.10 17.42 2.55
CA THR A 378 -15.85 16.97 1.93
C THR A 378 -15.00 18.16 1.50
N GLU A 379 -15.62 19.19 0.93
CA GLU A 379 -14.95 20.45 0.58
C GLU A 379 -14.38 21.16 1.82
N GLN A 380 -15.16 21.21 2.92
CA GLN A 380 -14.72 21.80 4.17
C GLN A 380 -13.53 21.04 4.77
N VAL A 381 -13.55 19.70 4.71
CA VAL A 381 -12.44 18.85 5.13
C VAL A 381 -11.20 19.11 4.27
N ALA A 382 -11.35 19.12 2.95
CA ALA A 382 -10.25 19.37 2.01
C ALA A 382 -9.60 20.75 2.30
N GLN A 383 -10.42 21.79 2.42
CA GLN A 383 -9.94 23.15 2.73
C GLN A 383 -9.23 23.23 4.08
N THR A 384 -9.71 22.51 5.10
CA THR A 384 -9.05 22.46 6.41
C THR A 384 -7.67 21.81 6.31
N ILE A 385 -7.54 20.68 5.58
CA ILE A 385 -6.26 20.01 5.37
C ILE A 385 -5.27 20.91 4.62
N VAL A 386 -5.71 21.57 3.53
CA VAL A 386 -4.86 22.47 2.73
C VAL A 386 -4.37 23.65 3.58
N ASN A 387 -5.27 24.29 4.35
CA ASN A 387 -4.91 25.43 5.19
C ASN A 387 -3.93 25.01 6.29
N TYR A 388 -4.22 23.91 6.99
CA TYR A 388 -3.33 23.38 8.01
C TYR A 388 -1.94 23.05 7.45
N ALA A 389 -1.87 22.35 6.32
CA ALA A 389 -0.60 21.98 5.69
C ALA A 389 0.22 23.25 5.33
N ARG A 390 -0.43 24.27 4.75
CA ARG A 390 0.20 25.54 4.41
C ARG A 390 0.74 26.26 5.64
N GLU A 391 -0.03 26.34 6.73
CA GLU A 391 0.38 26.99 7.98
C GLU A 391 1.53 26.29 8.69
N LYS A 392 1.56 24.96 8.62
CA LYS A 392 2.60 24.15 9.25
C LYS A 392 3.81 23.85 8.35
N GLY A 393 3.83 24.36 7.11
CA GLY A 393 4.90 24.12 6.15
C GLY A 393 5.02 22.66 5.74
N ILE A 394 3.89 21.96 5.62
CA ILE A 394 3.79 20.57 5.20
C ILE A 394 3.35 20.55 3.74
N ALA A 395 3.98 19.70 2.93
CA ALA A 395 3.54 19.51 1.55
C ALA A 395 2.11 18.95 1.48
N CYS A 396 1.32 19.41 0.52
CA CYS A 396 -0.06 18.97 0.37
C CYS A 396 -0.43 18.77 -1.10
N TRP A 397 -1.06 17.62 -1.39
CA TRP A 397 -1.72 17.37 -2.66
C TRP A 397 -3.24 17.48 -2.49
N ASP A 398 -3.83 18.47 -3.13
CA ASP A 398 -5.27 18.69 -3.07
C ASP A 398 -6.01 17.85 -4.11
N LEU A 399 -6.32 16.59 -3.76
CA LEU A 399 -7.07 15.66 -4.61
C LEU A 399 -8.48 16.18 -4.92
N PHE A 400 -9.12 16.92 -3.99
CA PHE A 400 -10.43 17.53 -4.24
C PHE A 400 -10.39 18.44 -5.47
N SER A 401 -9.42 19.33 -5.52
CA SER A 401 -9.22 20.26 -6.64
C SER A 401 -8.71 19.54 -7.90
N ALA A 402 -7.74 18.64 -7.75
CA ALA A 402 -7.14 17.90 -8.86
C ALA A 402 -8.16 17.04 -9.64
N THR A 403 -9.20 16.54 -8.97
CA THR A 403 -10.29 15.78 -9.63
C THR A 403 -11.37 16.67 -10.26
N GLY A 404 -11.28 18.00 -10.14
CA GLY A 404 -12.24 18.95 -10.69
C GLY A 404 -13.18 19.58 -9.67
N ALA A 405 -12.88 19.51 -8.38
CA ALA A 405 -13.62 20.14 -7.28
C ALA A 405 -15.13 19.83 -7.31
N ASP A 406 -15.98 20.86 -7.24
CA ASP A 406 -17.45 20.72 -7.24
C ASP A 406 -17.96 20.09 -8.54
N GLY A 407 -18.74 19.03 -8.42
CA GLY A 407 -19.30 18.27 -9.54
C GLY A 407 -18.38 17.16 -10.08
N SER A 408 -17.15 17.03 -9.56
CA SER A 408 -16.19 16.02 -10.01
C SER A 408 -16.73 14.58 -9.82
N CYS A 409 -17.33 14.27 -8.69
CA CYS A 409 -17.93 12.95 -8.44
C CYS A 409 -18.96 12.58 -9.50
N LYS A 410 -19.80 13.54 -9.94
CA LYS A 410 -20.80 13.30 -10.99
C LYS A 410 -20.15 13.03 -12.34
N SER A 411 -19.10 13.78 -12.69
CA SER A 411 -18.39 13.64 -13.95
C SER A 411 -17.63 12.31 -14.00
N TRP A 412 -16.88 11.98 -12.95
CA TRP A 412 -16.16 10.72 -12.82
C TRP A 412 -17.12 9.50 -12.77
N TYR A 413 -18.29 9.63 -12.13
CA TYR A 413 -19.29 8.58 -12.12
C TYR A 413 -19.85 8.31 -13.53
N LYS A 414 -20.15 9.37 -14.31
CA LYS A 414 -20.59 9.23 -15.71
C LYS A 414 -19.53 8.56 -16.58
N ALA A 415 -18.27 8.78 -16.29
CA ALA A 415 -17.14 8.15 -16.98
C ALA A 415 -16.83 6.72 -16.51
N GLY A 416 -17.60 6.18 -15.57
CA GLY A 416 -17.37 4.83 -15.04
C GLY A 416 -16.20 4.72 -14.06
N LEU A 417 -15.68 5.84 -13.58
CA LEU A 417 -14.52 5.89 -12.66
C LEU A 417 -14.90 5.91 -11.18
N PHE A 418 -16.17 6.19 -10.85
CA PHE A 418 -16.71 6.13 -9.49
C PHE A 418 -17.60 4.91 -9.29
N GLY A 419 -17.55 4.31 -8.10
CA GLY A 419 -18.41 3.22 -7.69
C GLY A 419 -19.89 3.66 -7.53
N LYS A 420 -20.79 2.68 -7.48
CA LYS A 420 -22.25 2.91 -7.33
C LYS A 420 -22.63 3.63 -6.04
N ASP A 421 -21.79 3.53 -5.01
CA ASP A 421 -21.98 4.21 -3.72
C ASP A 421 -21.62 5.70 -3.76
N ARG A 422 -20.90 6.13 -4.82
CA ARG A 422 -20.41 7.51 -5.04
C ARG A 422 -19.53 8.04 -3.89
N VAL A 423 -18.80 7.12 -3.27
CA VAL A 423 -17.76 7.37 -2.27
C VAL A 423 -16.46 6.74 -2.75
N HIS A 424 -16.51 5.46 -3.10
CA HIS A 424 -15.36 4.72 -3.59
C HIS A 424 -15.26 4.77 -5.11
N PHE A 425 -14.05 4.72 -5.61
CA PHE A 425 -13.78 4.69 -7.04
C PHE A 425 -13.83 3.25 -7.56
N THR A 426 -13.96 3.10 -8.86
CA THR A 426 -13.68 1.83 -9.53
C THR A 426 -12.18 1.56 -9.53
N VAL A 427 -11.75 0.36 -9.89
CA VAL A 427 -10.33 0.03 -10.03
C VAL A 427 -9.63 1.03 -10.97
N GLU A 428 -10.26 1.32 -12.11
CA GLU A 428 -9.71 2.28 -13.10
C GLU A 428 -9.71 3.71 -12.54
N GLY A 429 -10.72 4.11 -11.79
CA GLY A 429 -10.74 5.42 -11.12
C GLY A 429 -9.64 5.57 -10.08
N TYR A 430 -9.33 4.53 -9.33
CA TYR A 430 -8.19 4.54 -8.40
C TYR A 430 -6.85 4.59 -9.12
N LYS A 431 -6.69 3.85 -10.23
CA LYS A 431 -5.48 3.93 -11.05
C LYS A 431 -5.29 5.33 -11.64
N GLU A 432 -6.38 5.97 -12.06
CA GLU A 432 -6.34 7.36 -12.54
C GLU A 432 -5.89 8.32 -11.43
N GLN A 433 -6.44 8.22 -10.21
CA GLN A 433 -5.94 9.00 -9.07
C GLN A 433 -4.45 8.79 -8.82
N GLY A 434 -3.98 7.54 -8.89
CA GLY A 434 -2.56 7.23 -8.74
C GLY A 434 -1.71 7.90 -9.82
N THR A 435 -2.21 7.97 -11.04
CA THR A 435 -1.56 8.67 -12.16
C THR A 435 -1.53 10.18 -11.92
N LEU A 436 -2.64 10.79 -11.48
CA LEU A 436 -2.71 12.22 -11.14
C LEU A 436 -1.70 12.59 -10.04
N PHE A 437 -1.67 11.80 -8.96
CA PHE A 437 -0.70 12.02 -7.89
C PHE A 437 0.73 11.99 -8.42
N TYR A 438 1.07 10.93 -9.17
CA TYR A 438 2.41 10.77 -9.72
C TYR A 438 2.81 11.93 -10.62
N LYS A 439 1.93 12.36 -11.54
CA LYS A 439 2.17 13.53 -12.40
C LYS A 439 2.44 14.81 -11.60
N ALA A 440 1.63 15.07 -10.56
CA ALA A 440 1.83 16.24 -9.70
C ALA A 440 3.17 16.16 -8.95
N PHE A 441 3.54 14.96 -8.46
CA PHE A 441 4.80 14.72 -7.77
C PHE A 441 6.01 14.94 -8.68
N ILE A 442 6.00 14.36 -9.88
CA ILE A 442 7.09 14.52 -10.86
C ILE A 442 7.19 15.96 -11.36
N LYS A 443 6.07 16.64 -11.59
CA LYS A 443 6.06 18.07 -11.95
C LYS A 443 6.76 18.91 -10.87
N LYS A 444 6.46 18.64 -9.57
CA LYS A 444 7.12 19.34 -8.45
C LYS A 444 8.61 19.00 -8.37
N TYR A 445 8.98 17.74 -8.61
CA TYR A 445 10.37 17.28 -8.67
C TYR A 445 11.14 17.95 -9.81
N ASN A 446 10.58 18.01 -11.03
CA ASN A 446 11.22 18.69 -12.16
C ASN A 446 11.44 20.19 -11.89
N ASN A 447 10.47 20.87 -11.29
CA ASN A 447 10.63 22.27 -10.88
C ASN A 447 11.80 22.44 -9.87
N HIS A 448 12.00 21.47 -8.97
CA HIS A 448 13.14 21.47 -8.04
C HIS A 448 14.47 21.32 -8.80
N LEU A 449 14.53 20.43 -9.81
CA LEU A 449 15.73 20.28 -10.65
C LEU A 449 16.07 21.56 -11.41
N GLU A 450 15.09 22.20 -12.04
CA GLU A 450 15.24 23.47 -12.76
C GLU A 450 15.83 24.58 -11.85
N GLN A 451 15.26 24.69 -10.64
CA GLN A 451 15.70 25.70 -9.67
C GLN A 451 17.13 25.49 -9.18
N ASN A 452 17.61 24.24 -9.16
CA ASN A 452 18.97 23.88 -8.73
C ASN A 452 19.98 23.73 -9.89
N GLY A 453 19.58 24.05 -11.12
CA GLY A 453 20.45 23.98 -12.30
C GLY A 453 20.86 22.56 -12.69
N ASN A 454 20.05 21.56 -12.35
CA ASN A 454 20.30 20.15 -12.59
C ASN A 454 19.51 19.58 -13.80
N LEU A 455 18.90 20.42 -14.61
CA LEU A 455 18.25 20.13 -15.90
C LEU A 455 19.03 20.72 -17.05
#